data_c88bae376905327b4196e8684a6cd7bc
#
_entry.id   c88bae376905327b4196e8684a6cd7bc
#
_cell.length_a   1.000
_cell.length_b   1.000
_cell.length_c   1.000
_cell.angle_alpha   90.00
_cell.angle_beta   90.00
_cell.angle_gamma   90.00
#
_symmetry.space_group_name_H-M   'P 1'
#
loop_
_entity.id
_entity.type
_entity.pdbx_description
1 polymer ?
#
loop_
_entity_poly.entity_id
_entity_poly.type
_entity_poly.pdbx_seq_one_letter_code
_entity_poly.pdbx_strand_id
1 'polypeptide(L)' 'MGVRPHDYLLQRRIARAKVLLMRAETAVVEIALSVGFQSQAHFSTVFKRLAGDSPSIWRRRALDGMHG' A
#
# COMPACT_ATOMS: atom_id res chain seq x y z
N MET A 1 15.86 18.63 -8.30
CA MET A 1 14.64 18.15 -8.01
C MET A 1 14.59 16.75 -7.60
N GLY A 2 14.95 16.25 -6.65
CA GLY A 2 14.92 14.89 -6.28
C GLY A 2 13.87 14.63 -5.25
N VAL A 3 13.42 13.40 -5.20
CA VAL A 3 12.65 12.89 -4.11
C VAL A 3 13.61 12.73 -2.94
N ARG A 4 13.19 13.12 -1.74
CA ARG A 4 14.01 12.90 -0.56
C ARG A 4 14.24 11.40 -0.40
N PRO A 5 15.41 10.97 0.12
CA PRO A 5 15.67 9.54 0.31
C PRO A 5 14.57 8.83 1.09
N HIS A 6 14.04 9.49 2.12
CA HIS A 6 12.96 8.91 2.91
C HIS A 6 11.69 8.72 2.09
N ASP A 7 11.33 9.72 1.28
CA ASP A 7 10.14 9.63 0.44
C ASP A 7 10.30 8.55 -0.62
N TYR A 8 11.49 8.43 -1.19
CA TYR A 8 11.75 7.38 -2.16
C TYR A 8 11.56 6.00 -1.55
N LEU A 9 12.06 5.81 -0.32
CA LEU A 9 11.91 4.55 0.37
C LEU A 9 10.43 4.23 0.63
N LEU A 10 9.68 5.23 1.07
CA LEU A 10 8.25 5.05 1.31
C LEU A 10 7.51 4.69 0.02
N GLN A 11 7.85 5.35 -1.07
CA GLN A 11 7.22 5.05 -2.36
C GLN A 11 7.49 3.63 -2.79
N ARG A 12 8.71 3.14 -2.55
CA ARG A 12 9.04 1.76 -2.89
C ARG A 12 8.27 0.76 -2.02
N ARG A 13 8.11 1.08 -0.74
CA ARG A 13 7.33 0.23 0.15
C ARG A 13 5.87 0.18 -0.27
N ILE A 14 5.31 1.32 -0.65
CA ILE A 14 3.93 1.38 -1.10
C ILE A 14 3.75 0.65 -2.43
N ALA A 15 4.69 0.77 -3.35
CA ALA A 15 4.63 0.05 -4.62
C ALA A 15 4.59 -1.46 -4.39
N ARG A 16 5.43 -1.96 -3.47
CA ARG A 16 5.44 -3.38 -3.14
C ARG A 16 4.14 -3.78 -2.47
N ALA A 17 3.60 -2.92 -1.60
CA ALA A 17 2.33 -3.20 -0.93
C ALA A 17 1.20 -3.36 -1.95
N LYS A 18 1.20 -2.56 -3.01
CA LYS A 18 0.17 -2.68 -4.05
C LYS A 18 0.19 -4.07 -4.69
N VAL A 19 1.37 -4.62 -4.93
CA VAL A 19 1.49 -5.96 -5.48
C VAL A 19 0.89 -6.98 -4.52
N LEU A 20 1.21 -6.86 -3.22
CA LEU A 20 0.71 -7.79 -2.22
C LEU A 20 -0.80 -7.64 -2.00
N LEU A 21 -1.32 -6.42 -2.12
CA LEU A 21 -2.74 -6.16 -1.98
C LEU A 21 -3.58 -6.86 -3.05
N MET A 22 -3.01 -7.17 -4.18
CA MET A 22 -3.72 -7.90 -5.24
C MET A 22 -4.04 -9.34 -4.83
N ARG A 23 -3.44 -9.82 -3.74
CA ARG A 23 -3.78 -11.10 -3.15
C ARG A 23 -4.91 -10.85 -2.17
N ALA A 24 -6.13 -11.18 -2.57
CA ALA A 24 -7.33 -10.82 -1.81
C ALA A 24 -7.37 -11.41 -0.40
N GLU A 25 -6.75 -12.58 -0.20
CA GLU A 25 -6.78 -13.26 1.09
C GLU A 25 -5.72 -12.78 2.08
N THR A 26 -4.81 -11.92 1.66
CA THR A 26 -3.75 -11.45 2.56
C THR A 26 -4.25 -10.27 3.39
N ALA A 27 -4.12 -10.37 4.70
CA ALA A 27 -4.57 -9.31 5.60
C ALA A 27 -3.73 -8.04 5.43
N VAL A 28 -4.38 -6.89 5.51
CA VAL A 28 -3.70 -5.60 5.35
C VAL A 28 -2.60 -5.42 6.41
N VAL A 29 -2.85 -5.89 7.65
CA VAL A 29 -1.85 -5.76 8.70
C VAL A 29 -0.59 -6.57 8.35
N GLU A 30 -0.74 -7.74 7.76
CA GLU A 30 0.40 -8.54 7.35
C GLU A 30 1.20 -7.85 6.26
N ILE A 31 0.50 -7.24 5.31
CA ILE A 31 1.16 -6.50 4.24
C ILE A 31 1.94 -5.32 4.82
N ALA A 32 1.32 -4.57 5.74
CA ALA A 32 1.98 -3.43 6.37
C ALA A 32 3.30 -3.83 7.00
N LEU A 33 3.29 -4.91 7.78
CA LEU A 33 4.50 -5.38 8.44
C LEU A 33 5.53 -5.92 7.44
N SER A 34 5.05 -6.61 6.41
CA SER A 34 5.93 -7.19 5.40
C SER A 34 6.71 -6.14 4.62
N VAL A 35 6.12 -4.97 4.39
CA VAL A 35 6.80 -3.92 3.63
C VAL A 35 7.53 -2.93 4.52
N GLY A 36 7.60 -3.20 5.83
CA GLY A 36 8.48 -2.44 6.71
C GLY A 36 7.81 -1.37 7.57
N PHE A 37 6.49 -1.38 7.67
CA PHE A 37 5.80 -0.46 8.59
C PHE A 37 5.62 -1.11 9.94
N GLN A 38 5.60 -0.28 10.99
CA GLN A 38 5.48 -0.78 12.35
C GLN A 38 4.04 -1.07 12.75
N SER A 39 3.08 -0.48 12.06
CA SER A 39 1.68 -0.69 12.37
C SER A 39 0.84 -0.52 11.10
N GLN A 40 -0.36 -1.11 11.13
CA GLN A 40 -1.31 -0.93 10.05
C GLN A 40 -1.76 0.52 9.93
N ALA A 41 -1.94 1.20 11.07
CA ALA A 41 -2.40 2.59 11.06
C ALA A 41 -1.40 3.50 10.34
N HIS A 42 -0.11 3.34 10.64
CA HIS A 42 0.92 4.13 9.96
C HIS A 42 0.96 3.81 8.48
N PHE A 43 0.91 2.53 8.16
CA PHE A 43 0.87 2.09 6.77
C PHE A 43 -0.31 2.69 6.02
N SER A 44 -1.51 2.63 6.61
CA SER A 44 -2.71 3.15 5.96
C SER A 44 -2.63 4.65 5.72
N THR A 45 -2.07 5.40 6.66
CA THR A 45 -1.90 6.84 6.52
C THR A 45 -0.98 7.17 5.34
N VAL A 46 0.17 6.51 5.28
CA VAL A 46 1.13 6.74 4.20
C VAL A 46 0.57 6.26 2.87
N PHE A 47 -0.07 5.09 2.87
CA PHE A 47 -0.65 4.53 1.65
C PHE A 47 -1.69 5.48 1.07
N LYS A 48 -2.60 5.98 1.90
CA LYS A 48 -3.63 6.89 1.43
C LYS A 48 -3.03 8.16 0.84
N ARG A 49 -1.97 8.68 1.46
CA ARG A 49 -1.31 9.88 0.97
C ARG A 49 -0.66 9.66 -0.40
N LEU A 50 -0.02 8.52 -0.59
CA LEU A 50 0.74 8.25 -1.82
C LEU A 50 -0.07 7.60 -2.92
N ALA A 51 -1.07 6.81 -2.55
CA ALA A 51 -1.88 6.07 -3.53
C ALA A 51 -3.27 6.68 -3.75
N GLY A 52 -3.70 7.60 -2.90
CA GLY A 52 -4.98 8.29 -3.07
C GLY A 52 -6.14 7.71 -2.29
N ASP A 53 -6.09 6.43 -1.94
CA ASP A 53 -7.13 5.75 -1.18
C ASP A 53 -6.52 4.89 -0.11
N SER A 54 -7.34 4.52 0.90
CA SER A 54 -6.88 3.56 1.90
C SER A 54 -6.57 2.22 1.24
N PRO A 55 -5.73 1.39 1.87
CA PRO A 55 -5.37 0.09 1.28
C PRO A 55 -6.57 -0.78 0.95
N SER A 56 -7.57 -0.82 1.83
CA SER A 56 -8.75 -1.65 1.61
C SER A 56 -9.58 -1.17 0.43
N ILE A 57 -9.78 0.13 0.33
CA ILE A 57 -10.52 0.71 -0.79
C ILE A 57 -9.74 0.53 -2.08
N TRP A 58 -8.45 0.79 -2.03
CA TRP A 58 -7.59 0.63 -3.21
C TRP A 58 -7.65 -0.81 -3.72
N ARG A 59 -7.56 -1.78 -2.79
CA ARG A 59 -7.65 -3.21 -3.14
C ARG A 59 -8.96 -3.53 -3.82
N ARG A 60 -10.07 -3.06 -3.25
CA ARG A 60 -11.39 -3.32 -3.80
C ARG A 60 -11.49 -2.82 -5.24
N ARG A 61 -11.06 -1.59 -5.47
CA ARG A 61 -11.12 -1.00 -6.81
C ARG A 61 -10.23 -1.74 -7.79
N ALA A 62 -9.03 -2.11 -7.36
CA ALA A 62 -8.09 -2.82 -8.22
C ALA A 62 -8.62 -4.19 -8.62
N LEU A 63 -9.19 -4.93 -7.65
CA LEU A 63 -9.73 -6.25 -7.93
C LEU A 63 -11.01 -6.19 -8.76
N ASP A 64 -11.86 -5.20 -8.50
CA ASP A 64 -13.07 -5.00 -9.29
C ASP A 64 -12.72 -4.66 -10.73
N GLY A 65 -11.70 -3.85 -10.93
CA GLY A 65 -11.25 -3.50 -12.27
C GLY A 65 -10.77 -4.69 -13.08
N MET A 66 -10.30 -5.74 -12.42
CA MET A 66 -9.83 -6.93 -13.10
C MET A 66 -10.97 -7.84 -13.57
N HIS A 67 -12.16 -7.65 -13.04
CA HIS A 67 -13.31 -8.44 -13.45
C HIS A 67 -14.08 -7.79 -14.60
N GLY A 68 -13.72 -6.57 -14.91
CA GLY A 68 -14.40 -5.77 -15.90
C GLY A 68 -14.15 -6.21 -17.31
#